data_f3bc83e0753f2b5339336dbe988bd0a2
#
_entry.id   f3bc83e0753f2b5339336dbe988bd0a2
#
_cell.length_a   1.000
_cell.length_b   1.000
_cell.length_c   1.000
_cell.angle_alpha   90.00
_cell.angle_beta   90.00
_cell.angle_gamma   90.00
#
_symmetry.space_group_name_H-M   'P 1'
#
loop_
_entity.id
_entity.type
_entity.pdbx_description
1 polymer ?
#
loop_
_entity_poly.entity_id
_entity_poly.type
_entity_poly.pdbx_seq_one_letter_code
_entity_poly.pdbx_strand_id
1 'polypeptide(L)'
;NSCYMYKRIVLFFMFLGFAFGAFAQETDTTKVEEPAEVPVISYSSPPKKYKIADIKVTGIKNYDDFVLIGFSGLSVGDEVTIPEPGGAITDAVKRFWKHGLFSDVKILATKIEGDQVWLEIQLKQRPRISEVNYHGIKKGEREDLEARLGLRKGYQVTPNLIDRATTLIKKFFDGKGFKNVDVEIFQKDDIAHEGEVIVDININKNEKTKIHKIHFEGNSALTDRDLKKAMKKTNEKFSLF
;
A
#
# COMPACT_ATOMS: atom_id res chain seq x y z
N ASN A 1 45.64 44.45 -9.31
CA ASN A 1 46.87 44.94 -8.69
C ASN A 1 46.83 44.56 -7.23
N SER A 2 47.50 43.56 -6.96
CA SER A 2 48.87 43.50 -6.38
C SER A 2 48.77 43.60 -4.86
N CYS A 3 48.99 42.61 -4.18
CA CYS A 3 50.23 41.87 -3.97
C CYS A 3 50.89 42.24 -2.61
N TYR A 4 51.26 41.19 -1.95
CA TYR A 4 52.37 41.13 -0.98
C TYR A 4 52.11 41.65 0.46
N MET A 5 52.48 41.02 1.42
CA MET A 5 53.40 39.93 1.79
C MET A 5 53.72 40.09 3.28
N TYR A 6 53.66 39.03 4.00
CA TYR A 6 54.78 38.47 4.74
C TYR A 6 55.25 39.14 6.04
N LYS A 7 55.37 38.26 6.98
CA LYS A 7 56.47 38.09 7.97
C LYS A 7 56.34 38.70 9.38
N ARG A 8 56.26 37.77 10.26
CA ARG A 8 57.31 37.36 11.19
C ARG A 8 57.33 38.02 12.57
N ILE A 9 57.24 37.12 13.57
CA ILE A 9 58.20 36.86 14.66
C ILE A 9 58.02 37.84 15.85
N VAL A 10 57.94 37.50 17.08
CA VAL A 10 58.70 36.66 18.00
C VAL A 10 58.16 36.87 19.40
N LEU A 11 58.02 35.80 20.13
CA LEU A 11 58.30 35.62 21.56
C LEU A 11 58.37 36.83 22.48
N PHE A 12 57.52 36.84 23.50
CA PHE A 12 58.01 37.19 24.83
C PHE A 12 57.32 36.39 25.92
N PHE A 13 58.08 35.62 26.61
CA PHE A 13 57.77 34.97 27.87
C PHE A 13 57.54 36.01 28.94
N MET A 14 56.43 35.90 29.69
CA MET A 14 56.49 36.34 31.09
C MET A 14 55.49 35.48 31.90
N PHE A 15 56.08 34.70 32.76
CA PHE A 15 55.51 34.04 33.90
C PHE A 15 54.82 35.04 34.82
N LEU A 16 53.59 34.81 35.20
CA LEU A 16 53.11 35.09 36.54
C LEU A 16 51.97 34.14 36.87
N GLY A 17 52.21 33.29 37.81
CA GLY A 17 51.21 32.43 38.38
C GLY A 17 50.20 33.22 39.22
N PHE A 18 48.96 32.78 39.26
CA PHE A 18 48.12 32.89 40.44
C PHE A 18 46.91 31.96 40.40
N ALA A 19 46.82 31.17 41.44
CA ALA A 19 45.63 30.72 42.14
C ALA A 19 44.65 29.78 41.46
N PHE A 20 44.65 28.58 41.96
CA PHE A 20 43.61 27.59 42.00
C PHE A 20 42.21 28.20 42.28
N GLY A 21 41.34 28.09 41.34
CA GLY A 21 39.89 28.11 41.52
C GLY A 21 39.33 26.83 40.91
N ALA A 22 39.11 25.84 41.75
CA ALA A 22 38.39 24.64 41.34
C ALA A 22 36.92 25.01 41.10
N PHE A 23 36.56 25.32 39.86
CA PHE A 23 35.18 25.24 39.42
C PHE A 23 34.92 23.77 39.08
N ALA A 24 34.14 23.11 39.95
CA ALA A 24 33.51 21.88 39.63
C ALA A 24 32.51 22.15 38.47
N GLN A 25 32.92 21.78 37.28
CA GLN A 25 32.01 21.72 36.12
C GLN A 25 31.18 20.45 36.33
N GLU A 26 29.93 20.63 36.77
CA GLU A 26 28.92 19.62 36.71
C GLU A 26 28.81 19.20 35.25
N THR A 27 29.40 18.08 34.91
CA THR A 27 29.17 17.39 33.66
C THR A 27 27.76 16.87 33.76
N ASP A 28 26.82 17.62 33.15
CA ASP A 28 25.50 17.14 32.84
C ASP A 28 25.68 15.94 31.86
N THR A 29 25.75 14.77 32.48
CA THR A 29 25.81 13.51 31.75
C THR A 29 24.42 13.33 31.18
N THR A 30 24.16 13.93 30.02
CA THR A 30 23.05 13.55 29.17
C THR A 30 23.24 12.06 28.92
N LYS A 31 22.50 11.28 29.67
CA LYS A 31 22.38 9.84 29.48
C LYS A 31 21.89 9.65 28.04
N VAL A 32 22.80 9.38 27.13
CA VAL A 32 22.45 8.87 25.82
C VAL A 32 21.77 7.55 26.12
N GLU A 33 20.45 7.50 26.04
CA GLU A 33 19.69 6.27 26.07
C GLU A 33 20.21 5.43 24.89
N GLU A 34 20.96 4.40 25.21
CA GLU A 34 21.32 3.34 24.28
C GLU A 34 20.03 2.86 23.62
N PRO A 35 19.96 2.74 22.27
CA PRO A 35 18.77 2.28 21.60
C PRO A 35 18.40 0.93 22.22
N ALA A 36 17.22 0.85 22.83
CA ALA A 36 16.74 -0.37 23.45
C ALA A 36 16.82 -1.50 22.40
N GLU A 37 17.62 -2.53 22.69
CA GLU A 37 17.74 -3.68 21.81
C GLU A 37 16.34 -4.30 21.61
N VAL A 38 15.88 -4.29 20.37
CA VAL A 38 14.58 -4.87 20.01
C VAL A 38 14.66 -6.37 20.30
N PRO A 39 13.77 -6.94 21.12
CA PRO A 39 13.84 -8.33 21.48
C PRO A 39 13.69 -9.22 20.25
N VAL A 40 14.67 -10.09 20.00
CA VAL A 40 14.64 -11.06 18.92
C VAL A 40 13.77 -12.25 19.36
N ILE A 41 12.55 -12.32 18.84
CA ILE A 41 11.63 -13.44 19.08
C ILE A 41 11.90 -14.53 18.05
N SER A 42 12.42 -15.67 18.52
CA SER A 42 12.55 -16.87 17.67
C SER A 42 11.26 -17.68 17.75
N TYR A 43 10.63 -17.94 16.60
CA TYR A 43 9.46 -18.82 16.52
C TYR A 43 9.76 -20.29 16.88
N SER A 44 11.04 -20.66 16.97
CA SER A 44 11.48 -21.99 17.44
C SER A 44 11.58 -22.09 18.96
N SER A 45 11.41 -20.99 19.68
CA SER A 45 11.45 -20.98 21.14
C SER A 45 10.14 -21.52 21.71
N PRO A 46 10.18 -22.18 22.87
CA PRO A 46 8.97 -22.62 23.54
C PRO A 46 8.08 -21.41 23.89
N PRO A 47 6.76 -21.53 23.71
CA PRO A 47 5.84 -20.44 24.03
C PRO A 47 5.91 -20.04 25.50
N LYS A 48 6.05 -18.77 25.79
CA LYS A 48 6.04 -18.22 27.15
C LYS A 48 4.91 -17.20 27.29
N LYS A 49 4.26 -17.18 28.46
CA LYS A 49 3.23 -16.22 28.80
C LYS A 49 3.83 -14.92 29.29
N TYR A 50 3.27 -13.81 28.83
CA TYR A 50 3.63 -12.45 29.22
C TYR A 50 2.38 -11.65 29.52
N LYS A 51 2.47 -10.67 30.44
CA LYS A 51 1.45 -9.66 30.65
C LYS A 51 1.76 -8.43 29.80
N ILE A 52 0.76 -7.90 29.14
CA ILE A 52 0.90 -6.65 28.37
C ILE A 52 1.08 -5.51 29.37
N ALA A 53 2.24 -4.87 29.34
CA ALA A 53 2.57 -3.71 30.16
C ALA A 53 2.08 -2.41 29.54
N ASP A 54 2.17 -2.31 28.21
CA ASP A 54 1.72 -1.12 27.44
C ASP A 54 1.45 -1.51 25.99
N ILE A 55 0.58 -0.71 25.32
CA ILE A 55 0.26 -0.87 23.90
C ILE A 55 0.36 0.50 23.26
N LYS A 56 1.28 0.64 22.31
CA LYS A 56 1.44 1.83 21.48
C LYS A 56 0.93 1.57 20.07
N VAL A 57 0.33 2.59 19.44
CA VAL A 57 -0.09 2.52 18.03
C VAL A 57 0.77 3.48 17.22
N THR A 58 1.21 3.04 16.04
CA THR A 58 2.02 3.86 15.13
C THR A 58 1.59 3.68 13.67
N GLY A 59 2.01 4.63 12.81
CA GLY A 59 1.77 4.58 11.36
C GLY A 59 0.44 5.19 10.89
N ILE A 60 -0.42 5.66 11.80
CA ILE A 60 -1.69 6.32 11.47
C ILE A 60 -1.84 7.59 12.30
N LYS A 61 -2.31 8.67 11.64
CA LYS A 61 -2.52 9.96 12.28
C LYS A 61 -4.01 10.34 12.47
N ASN A 62 -4.91 9.65 11.78
CA ASN A 62 -6.32 10.06 11.65
C ASN A 62 -7.29 9.31 12.59
N TYR A 63 -6.78 8.53 13.51
CA TYR A 63 -7.56 7.77 14.50
C TYR A 63 -6.90 7.90 15.87
N ASP A 64 -7.72 7.96 16.91
CA ASP A 64 -7.24 7.93 18.28
C ASP A 64 -6.69 6.56 18.64
N ASP A 65 -5.51 6.51 19.26
CA ASP A 65 -4.84 5.26 19.66
C ASP A 65 -5.77 4.38 20.50
N PHE A 66 -6.55 4.98 21.40
CA PHE A 66 -7.52 4.27 22.23
C PHE A 66 -8.56 3.49 21.41
N VAL A 67 -9.04 4.09 20.31
CA VAL A 67 -10.01 3.43 19.40
C VAL A 67 -9.36 2.24 18.70
N LEU A 68 -8.12 2.42 18.24
CA LEU A 68 -7.38 1.37 17.54
C LEU A 68 -6.99 0.23 18.48
N ILE A 69 -6.58 0.53 19.71
CA ILE A 69 -6.34 -0.47 20.73
C ILE A 69 -7.64 -1.25 21.02
N GLY A 70 -8.77 -0.56 21.15
CA GLY A 70 -10.07 -1.19 21.31
C GLY A 70 -10.44 -2.14 20.16
N PHE A 71 -10.11 -1.78 18.89
CA PHE A 71 -10.29 -2.67 17.74
C PHE A 71 -9.42 -3.93 17.80
N SER A 72 -8.23 -3.83 18.35
CA SER A 72 -7.36 -5.00 18.52
C SER A 72 -7.96 -6.03 19.46
N GLY A 73 -8.76 -5.58 20.44
CA GLY A 73 -9.27 -6.39 21.54
C GLY A 73 -8.19 -6.83 22.51
N LEU A 74 -7.03 -6.18 22.48
CA LEU A 74 -5.97 -6.32 23.48
C LEU A 74 -6.10 -5.21 24.50
N SER A 75 -5.77 -5.52 25.75
CA SER A 75 -5.78 -4.53 26.85
C SER A 75 -4.51 -4.65 27.67
N VAL A 76 -4.08 -3.56 28.26
CA VAL A 76 -3.00 -3.57 29.25
C VAL A 76 -3.40 -4.47 30.41
N GLY A 77 -2.50 -5.38 30.83
CA GLY A 77 -2.74 -6.38 31.86
C GLY A 77 -3.19 -7.74 31.33
N ASP A 78 -3.61 -7.86 30.05
CA ASP A 78 -3.96 -9.14 29.44
C ASP A 78 -2.74 -10.07 29.35
N GLU A 79 -2.97 -11.37 29.43
CA GLU A 79 -1.95 -12.39 29.18
C GLU A 79 -1.89 -12.73 27.68
N VAL A 80 -0.69 -12.70 27.12
CA VAL A 80 -0.39 -13.16 25.76
C VAL A 80 0.73 -14.17 25.78
N THR A 81 0.70 -15.09 24.83
CA THR A 81 1.75 -16.11 24.67
C THR A 81 2.65 -15.73 23.51
N ILE A 82 3.97 -15.73 23.69
CA ILE A 82 4.93 -15.37 22.63
C ILE A 82 6.05 -16.43 22.58
N PRO A 83 6.36 -16.97 21.39
CA PRO A 83 5.65 -16.84 20.12
C PRO A 83 4.28 -17.55 20.16
N GLU A 84 3.31 -16.98 19.43
CA GLU A 84 1.92 -17.45 19.48
C GLU A 84 1.48 -18.01 18.11
N PRO A 85 1.24 -19.31 18.00
CA PRO A 85 0.70 -19.91 16.78
C PRO A 85 -0.84 -19.86 16.73
N GLY A 86 -1.42 -18.70 16.98
CA GLY A 86 -2.87 -18.49 16.91
C GLY A 86 -3.53 -18.26 18.25
N GLY A 87 -3.64 -17.00 18.69
CA GLY A 87 -4.27 -16.57 19.93
C GLY A 87 -4.62 -15.09 19.87
N ALA A 88 -4.54 -14.37 21.00
CA ALA A 88 -5.01 -12.99 21.12
C ALA A 88 -4.33 -12.02 20.14
N ILE A 89 -3.02 -12.14 19.93
CA ILE A 89 -2.27 -11.31 18.98
C ILE A 89 -2.69 -11.62 17.54
N THR A 90 -2.78 -12.89 17.18
CA THR A 90 -3.24 -13.33 15.86
C THR A 90 -4.66 -12.87 15.59
N ASP A 91 -5.54 -12.95 16.57
CA ASP A 91 -6.92 -12.52 16.42
C ASP A 91 -7.04 -10.98 16.35
N ALA A 92 -6.20 -10.24 17.03
CA ALA A 92 -6.09 -8.77 16.87
C ALA A 92 -5.72 -8.41 15.43
N VAL A 93 -4.71 -9.05 14.85
CA VAL A 93 -4.34 -8.86 13.45
C VAL A 93 -5.50 -9.18 12.51
N LYS A 94 -6.21 -10.31 12.71
CA LYS A 94 -7.38 -10.68 11.90
C LYS A 94 -8.50 -9.65 12.00
N ARG A 95 -8.74 -9.06 13.20
CA ARG A 95 -9.75 -8.00 13.38
C ARG A 95 -9.44 -6.79 12.53
N PHE A 96 -8.19 -6.30 12.55
CA PHE A 96 -7.78 -5.19 11.69
C PHE A 96 -7.97 -5.49 10.20
N TRP A 97 -7.58 -6.68 9.75
CA TRP A 97 -7.77 -7.10 8.36
C TRP A 97 -9.24 -7.18 7.96
N LYS A 98 -10.11 -7.63 8.87
CA LYS A 98 -11.56 -7.74 8.62
C LYS A 98 -12.20 -6.37 8.35
N HIS A 99 -11.71 -5.31 8.97
CA HIS A 99 -12.20 -3.95 8.71
C HIS A 99 -11.85 -3.42 7.32
N GLY A 100 -10.83 -3.98 6.66
CA GLY A 100 -10.45 -3.62 5.30
C GLY A 100 -9.83 -2.22 5.14
N LEU A 101 -9.66 -1.47 6.23
CA LEU A 101 -9.15 -0.08 6.23
C LEU A 101 -7.62 0.00 6.08
N PHE A 102 -6.94 -1.09 6.38
CA PHE A 102 -5.48 -1.15 6.47
C PHE A 102 -4.87 -1.95 5.33
N SER A 103 -3.73 -1.50 4.83
CA SER A 103 -2.93 -2.19 3.82
C SER A 103 -1.84 -3.07 4.44
N ASP A 104 -1.42 -2.74 5.67
CA ASP A 104 -0.49 -3.52 6.45
C ASP A 104 -0.82 -3.42 7.94
N VAL A 105 -0.62 -4.51 8.66
CA VAL A 105 -0.85 -4.63 10.10
C VAL A 105 0.26 -5.47 10.70
N LYS A 106 1.02 -4.91 11.63
CA LYS A 106 2.07 -5.60 12.37
C LYS A 106 1.88 -5.34 13.85
N ILE A 107 2.07 -6.37 14.67
CA ILE A 107 2.14 -6.25 16.12
C ILE A 107 3.53 -6.71 16.55
N LEU A 108 4.30 -5.82 17.11
CA LEU A 108 5.68 -6.04 17.49
C LEU A 108 5.81 -6.01 19.02
N ALA A 109 6.63 -6.87 19.57
CA ALA A 109 7.11 -6.72 20.92
C ALA A 109 8.32 -5.79 20.90
N THR A 110 8.18 -4.58 21.43
CA THR A 110 9.26 -3.59 21.47
C THR A 110 10.19 -3.78 22.65
N LYS A 111 9.65 -4.32 23.73
CA LYS A 111 10.41 -4.57 24.97
C LYS A 111 9.84 -5.79 25.70
N ILE A 112 10.71 -6.58 26.32
CA ILE A 112 10.34 -7.69 27.20
C ILE A 112 11.18 -7.56 28.47
N GLU A 113 10.52 -7.48 29.62
CA GLU A 113 11.18 -7.46 30.94
C GLU A 113 10.47 -8.46 31.87
N GLY A 114 11.18 -9.50 32.27
CA GLY A 114 10.63 -10.55 33.12
C GLY A 114 9.42 -11.23 32.47
N ASP A 115 8.23 -11.01 33.04
CA ASP A 115 6.96 -11.53 32.53
C ASP A 115 6.09 -10.44 31.86
N GLN A 116 6.67 -9.27 31.58
CA GLN A 116 5.98 -8.14 30.95
C GLN A 116 6.46 -7.94 29.51
N VAL A 117 5.52 -7.52 28.64
CA VAL A 117 5.77 -7.20 27.23
C VAL A 117 5.13 -5.86 26.87
N TRP A 118 5.86 -5.04 26.14
CA TRP A 118 5.38 -3.81 25.51
C TRP A 118 5.11 -4.10 24.05
N LEU A 119 3.88 -3.81 23.62
CA LEU A 119 3.46 -4.07 22.26
C LEU A 119 3.36 -2.77 21.46
N GLU A 120 3.76 -2.83 20.21
CA GLU A 120 3.54 -1.79 19.24
C GLU A 120 2.71 -2.31 18.08
N ILE A 121 1.54 -1.70 17.88
CA ILE A 121 0.65 -1.98 16.74
C ILE A 121 1.01 -1.00 15.63
N GLN A 122 1.69 -1.48 14.61
CA GLN A 122 2.04 -0.70 13.42
C GLN A 122 0.97 -0.92 12.35
N LEU A 123 0.31 0.15 11.95
CA LEU A 123 -0.78 0.13 10.98
C LEU A 123 -0.42 1.00 9.78
N LYS A 124 -0.70 0.49 8.58
CA LYS A 124 -0.62 1.29 7.35
C LYS A 124 -2.03 1.40 6.76
N GLN A 125 -2.51 2.62 6.62
CA GLN A 125 -3.82 2.87 6.01
C GLN A 125 -3.79 2.56 4.51
N ARG A 126 -4.90 2.06 3.95
CA ARG A 126 -5.04 1.93 2.50
C ARG A 126 -5.12 3.31 1.87
N PRO A 127 -4.39 3.54 0.78
CA PRO A 127 -4.42 4.81 0.10
C PRO A 127 -5.81 5.09 -0.48
N ARG A 128 -6.13 6.38 -0.62
CA ARG A 128 -7.34 6.84 -1.31
C ARG A 128 -6.98 7.29 -2.72
N ILE A 129 -7.93 7.18 -3.63
CA ILE A 129 -7.78 7.63 -5.01
C ILE A 129 -7.82 9.16 -5.03
N SER A 130 -6.75 9.81 -5.50
CA SER A 130 -6.73 11.24 -5.81
C SER A 130 -7.21 11.51 -7.24
N GLU A 131 -6.78 10.66 -8.18
CA GLU A 131 -7.08 10.80 -9.60
C GLU A 131 -7.10 9.43 -10.29
N VAL A 132 -7.89 9.30 -11.38
CA VAL A 132 -7.91 8.10 -12.22
C VAL A 132 -7.63 8.49 -13.66
N ASN A 133 -6.57 7.94 -14.23
CA ASN A 133 -6.16 8.18 -15.62
C ASN A 133 -6.41 6.95 -16.48
N TYR A 134 -6.94 7.16 -17.68
CA TYR A 134 -7.21 6.09 -18.63
C TYR A 134 -6.37 6.31 -19.90
N HIS A 135 -5.66 5.25 -20.31
CA HIS A 135 -4.82 5.26 -21.50
C HIS A 135 -5.26 4.17 -22.48
N GLY A 136 -5.06 4.42 -23.78
CA GLY A 136 -5.37 3.43 -24.84
C GLY A 136 -6.83 3.37 -25.27
N ILE A 137 -7.70 4.26 -24.78
CA ILE A 137 -9.14 4.29 -25.08
C ILE A 137 -9.61 5.67 -25.57
N LYS A 138 -10.77 5.68 -26.22
CA LYS A 138 -11.41 6.90 -26.71
C LYS A 138 -12.21 7.59 -25.59
N LYS A 139 -12.45 8.88 -25.71
CA LYS A 139 -13.20 9.70 -24.73
C LYS A 139 -14.55 9.08 -24.34
N GLY A 140 -15.39 8.68 -25.30
CA GLY A 140 -16.69 8.07 -25.00
C GLY A 140 -16.57 6.69 -24.31
N GLU A 141 -15.50 5.93 -24.59
CA GLU A 141 -15.24 4.66 -23.91
C GLU A 141 -14.82 4.91 -22.45
N ARG A 142 -14.08 6.00 -22.21
CA ARG A 142 -13.69 6.44 -20.87
C ARG A 142 -14.92 6.82 -20.05
N GLU A 143 -15.80 7.66 -20.57
CA GLU A 143 -17.03 8.10 -19.91
C GLU A 143 -17.93 6.90 -19.53
N ASP A 144 -18.07 5.93 -20.43
CA ASP A 144 -18.80 4.67 -20.18
C ASP A 144 -18.18 3.83 -19.06
N LEU A 145 -16.84 3.77 -18.99
CA LEU A 145 -16.10 3.00 -17.99
C LEU A 145 -16.12 3.70 -16.62
N GLU A 146 -15.93 5.00 -16.57
CA GLU A 146 -15.99 5.80 -15.34
C GLU A 146 -17.32 5.58 -14.59
N ALA A 147 -18.43 5.53 -15.33
CA ALA A 147 -19.74 5.26 -14.75
C ALA A 147 -19.87 3.85 -14.15
N ARG A 148 -19.11 2.86 -14.65
CA ARG A 148 -19.26 1.44 -14.32
C ARG A 148 -18.25 0.92 -13.29
N LEU A 149 -17.04 1.46 -13.28
CA LEU A 149 -15.92 0.90 -12.51
C LEU A 149 -16.00 1.23 -11.02
N GLY A 150 -16.64 2.33 -10.65
CA GLY A 150 -16.70 2.77 -9.25
C GLY A 150 -15.37 3.27 -8.70
N LEU A 151 -14.36 3.49 -9.58
CA LEU A 151 -13.10 4.11 -9.23
C LEU A 151 -13.32 5.63 -9.18
N ARG A 152 -13.43 6.19 -7.99
CA ARG A 152 -13.71 7.61 -7.78
C ARG A 152 -12.74 8.22 -6.78
N LYS A 153 -12.44 9.50 -6.96
CA LYS A 153 -11.66 10.28 -5.99
C LYS A 153 -12.19 10.08 -4.57
N GLY A 154 -11.29 9.90 -3.62
CA GLY A 154 -11.58 9.69 -2.20
C GLY A 154 -11.90 8.24 -1.80
N TYR A 155 -12.13 7.33 -2.77
CA TYR A 155 -12.37 5.92 -2.46
C TYR A 155 -11.05 5.22 -2.13
N GLN A 156 -11.11 4.28 -1.19
CA GLN A 156 -9.93 3.48 -0.85
C GLN A 156 -9.63 2.46 -1.94
N VAL A 157 -8.35 2.32 -2.26
CA VAL A 157 -7.89 1.30 -3.20
C VAL A 157 -7.76 -0.04 -2.48
N THR A 158 -8.59 -0.98 -2.86
CA THR A 158 -8.54 -2.36 -2.35
C THR A 158 -8.21 -3.32 -3.49
N PRO A 159 -7.53 -4.47 -3.21
CA PRO A 159 -7.27 -5.48 -4.26
C PRO A 159 -8.55 -5.90 -4.99
N ASN A 160 -9.64 -6.12 -4.25
CA ASN A 160 -10.93 -6.48 -4.84
C ASN A 160 -11.46 -5.41 -5.81
N LEU A 161 -11.29 -4.11 -5.49
CA LEU A 161 -11.71 -3.02 -6.36
C LEU A 161 -10.92 -3.05 -7.68
N ILE A 162 -9.63 -3.31 -7.64
CA ILE A 162 -8.75 -3.41 -8.81
C ILE A 162 -9.10 -4.64 -9.66
N ASP A 163 -9.27 -5.80 -9.04
CA ASP A 163 -9.64 -7.05 -9.74
C ASP A 163 -11.01 -6.93 -10.42
N ARG A 164 -11.98 -6.33 -9.72
CA ARG A 164 -13.30 -6.04 -10.25
C ARG A 164 -13.23 -5.07 -11.43
N ALA A 165 -12.45 -3.99 -11.30
CA ALA A 165 -12.26 -3.02 -12.38
C ALA A 165 -11.65 -3.68 -13.62
N THR A 166 -10.60 -4.48 -13.45
CA THR A 166 -9.97 -5.25 -14.54
C THR A 166 -10.97 -6.16 -15.23
N THR A 167 -11.77 -6.89 -14.48
CA THR A 167 -12.79 -7.80 -15.01
C THR A 167 -13.87 -7.04 -15.79
N LEU A 168 -14.34 -5.92 -15.26
CA LEU A 168 -15.36 -5.10 -15.91
C LEU A 168 -14.86 -4.46 -17.21
N ILE A 169 -13.61 -4.00 -17.24
CA ILE A 169 -12.97 -3.43 -18.45
C ILE A 169 -12.86 -4.51 -19.52
N LYS A 170 -12.36 -5.68 -19.19
CA LYS A 170 -12.27 -6.81 -20.14
C LYS A 170 -13.64 -7.18 -20.69
N LYS A 171 -14.66 -7.31 -19.84
CA LYS A 171 -16.03 -7.61 -20.23
C LYS A 171 -16.66 -6.53 -21.13
N PHE A 172 -16.37 -5.25 -20.84
CA PHE A 172 -16.85 -4.13 -21.64
C PHE A 172 -16.32 -4.18 -23.09
N PHE A 173 -15.04 -4.45 -23.25
CA PHE A 173 -14.42 -4.54 -24.58
C PHE A 173 -14.71 -5.86 -25.28
N ASP A 174 -14.90 -6.96 -24.53
CA ASP A 174 -15.39 -8.24 -25.09
C ASP A 174 -16.72 -8.04 -25.79
N GLY A 175 -17.66 -7.33 -25.16
CA GLY A 175 -18.94 -6.96 -25.77
C GLY A 175 -18.82 -6.08 -27.02
N LYS A 176 -17.71 -5.38 -27.20
CA LYS A 176 -17.38 -4.58 -28.39
C LYS A 176 -16.60 -5.38 -29.46
N GLY A 177 -16.32 -6.66 -29.20
CA GLY A 177 -15.63 -7.59 -30.10
C GLY A 177 -14.10 -7.64 -29.94
N PHE A 178 -13.55 -7.08 -28.87
CA PHE A 178 -12.15 -7.21 -28.53
C PHE A 178 -11.98 -8.32 -27.51
N LYS A 179 -11.56 -9.52 -27.93
CA LYS A 179 -11.48 -10.71 -27.10
C LYS A 179 -10.19 -10.78 -26.25
N ASN A 180 -9.12 -10.18 -26.74
CA ASN A 180 -7.79 -10.24 -26.14
C ASN A 180 -7.36 -8.86 -25.63
N VAL A 181 -8.10 -8.34 -24.64
CA VAL A 181 -7.80 -7.05 -24.05
C VAL A 181 -6.82 -7.22 -22.89
N ASP A 182 -5.69 -6.53 -22.97
CA ASP A 182 -4.75 -6.43 -21.86
C ASP A 182 -5.10 -5.19 -21.03
N VAL A 183 -5.18 -5.37 -19.72
CA VAL A 183 -5.50 -4.31 -18.77
C VAL A 183 -4.47 -4.35 -17.65
N GLU A 184 -3.77 -3.26 -17.48
CA GLU A 184 -2.81 -3.06 -16.41
C GLU A 184 -3.22 -1.84 -15.60
N ILE A 185 -3.31 -2.00 -14.28
CA ILE A 185 -3.69 -0.95 -13.35
C ILE A 185 -2.55 -0.71 -12.38
N PHE A 186 -1.99 0.48 -12.43
CA PHE A 186 -0.89 0.91 -11.58
C PHE A 186 -1.36 1.94 -10.55
N GLN A 187 -0.74 1.93 -9.41
CA GLN A 187 -0.93 2.94 -8.36
C GLN A 187 0.39 3.68 -8.19
N LYS A 188 0.32 5.02 -8.21
CA LYS A 188 1.46 5.90 -7.93
C LYS A 188 1.08 6.79 -6.76
N ASP A 189 1.99 6.97 -5.82
CA ASP A 189 1.78 7.90 -4.72
C ASP A 189 1.56 9.32 -5.28
N ASP A 190 0.54 9.99 -4.78
CA ASP A 190 0.29 11.39 -5.11
C ASP A 190 1.16 12.27 -4.21
N ILE A 191 2.21 12.86 -4.80
CA ILE A 191 3.16 13.70 -4.05
C ILE A 191 2.47 14.94 -3.45
N ALA A 192 1.37 15.41 -4.05
CA ALA A 192 0.62 16.57 -3.57
C ALA A 192 -0.30 16.25 -2.38
N HIS A 193 -0.69 14.98 -2.21
CA HIS A 193 -1.67 14.56 -1.21
C HIS A 193 -1.17 13.31 -0.47
N GLU A 194 -0.66 13.49 0.75
CA GLU A 194 -0.18 12.38 1.59
C GLU A 194 -1.29 11.35 1.83
N GLY A 195 -0.99 10.08 1.58
CA GLY A 195 -1.95 8.97 1.75
C GLY A 195 -2.93 8.79 0.60
N GLU A 196 -2.77 9.54 -0.48
CA GLU A 196 -3.53 9.37 -1.72
C GLU A 196 -2.68 8.80 -2.85
N VAL A 197 -3.32 8.18 -3.82
CA VAL A 197 -2.66 7.60 -5.00
C VAL A 197 -3.40 7.99 -6.27
N ILE A 198 -2.63 8.18 -7.33
CA ILE A 198 -3.12 8.28 -8.70
C ILE A 198 -3.22 6.87 -9.26
N VAL A 199 -4.36 6.53 -9.82
CA VAL A 199 -4.60 5.22 -10.45
C VAL A 199 -4.51 5.39 -11.96
N ASP A 200 -3.46 4.81 -12.56
CA ASP A 200 -3.26 4.77 -14.01
C ASP A 200 -3.76 3.43 -14.58
N ILE A 201 -4.69 3.48 -15.53
CA ILE A 201 -5.29 2.32 -16.18
C ILE A 201 -4.83 2.30 -17.65
N ASN A 202 -3.95 1.36 -17.97
CA ASN A 202 -3.48 1.12 -19.33
C ASN A 202 -4.31 0.02 -19.97
N ILE A 203 -4.96 0.31 -21.09
CA ILE A 203 -5.82 -0.62 -21.81
C ILE A 203 -5.30 -0.79 -23.23
N ASN A 204 -4.82 -1.98 -23.52
CA ASN A 204 -4.47 -2.38 -24.88
C ASN A 204 -5.59 -3.28 -25.42
N LYS A 205 -6.35 -2.77 -26.36
CA LYS A 205 -7.50 -3.49 -26.93
C LYS A 205 -7.09 -4.61 -27.88
N ASN A 206 -5.85 -4.61 -28.36
CA ASN A 206 -5.38 -5.51 -29.40
C ASN A 206 -6.29 -5.51 -30.64
N GLU A 207 -6.29 -6.57 -31.41
CA GLU A 207 -7.11 -6.66 -32.62
C GLU A 207 -8.55 -7.06 -32.31
N LYS A 208 -9.46 -6.47 -33.07
CA LYS A 208 -10.88 -6.83 -33.00
C LYS A 208 -11.09 -8.19 -33.64
N THR A 209 -11.71 -9.11 -32.90
CA THR A 209 -12.08 -10.43 -33.41
C THR A 209 -13.15 -10.27 -34.50
N LYS A 210 -12.90 -10.86 -35.67
CA LYS A 210 -13.81 -10.84 -36.82
C LYS A 210 -14.14 -12.27 -37.21
N ILE A 211 -15.38 -12.53 -37.54
CA ILE A 211 -15.84 -13.83 -38.08
C ILE A 211 -15.36 -13.91 -39.52
N HIS A 212 -14.56 -14.92 -39.84
CA HIS A 212 -14.06 -15.11 -41.19
C HIS A 212 -15.15 -15.69 -42.10
N LYS A 213 -15.83 -16.74 -41.65
CA LYS A 213 -16.90 -17.43 -42.41
C LYS A 213 -17.89 -18.10 -41.46
N ILE A 214 -19.13 -18.11 -41.87
CA ILE A 214 -20.23 -18.80 -41.16
C ILE A 214 -20.70 -19.94 -42.05
N HIS A 215 -20.71 -21.16 -41.52
CA HIS A 215 -21.23 -22.34 -42.16
C HIS A 215 -22.53 -22.75 -41.47
N PHE A 216 -23.50 -23.19 -42.24
CA PHE A 216 -24.75 -23.77 -41.73
C PHE A 216 -24.79 -25.24 -42.16
N GLU A 217 -25.26 -26.08 -41.26
CA GLU A 217 -25.47 -27.51 -41.50
C GLU A 217 -26.89 -27.86 -41.16
N GLY A 218 -27.52 -28.80 -41.97
CA GLY A 218 -28.89 -29.24 -41.75
C GLY A 218 -29.99 -28.31 -42.27
N ASN A 219 -29.65 -27.24 -42.98
CA ASN A 219 -30.56 -26.24 -43.51
C ASN A 219 -31.15 -26.68 -44.88
N SER A 220 -32.10 -27.59 -44.87
CA SER A 220 -32.77 -28.05 -46.11
C SER A 220 -33.83 -27.09 -46.66
N ALA A 221 -34.48 -26.29 -45.80
CA ALA A 221 -35.59 -25.41 -46.16
C ALA A 221 -35.16 -23.96 -46.47
N LEU A 222 -34.04 -23.49 -45.99
CA LEU A 222 -33.54 -22.12 -46.16
C LEU A 222 -32.11 -22.14 -46.68
N THR A 223 -31.77 -21.17 -47.54
CA THR A 223 -30.40 -21.06 -48.04
C THR A 223 -29.48 -20.40 -47.00
N ASP A 224 -28.19 -20.69 -47.04
CA ASP A 224 -27.15 -20.04 -46.20
C ASP A 224 -27.26 -18.53 -46.28
N ARG A 225 -27.59 -17.98 -47.45
CA ARG A 225 -27.76 -16.55 -47.69
C ARG A 225 -28.91 -15.97 -46.87
N ASP A 226 -30.06 -16.68 -46.82
CA ASP A 226 -31.22 -16.21 -46.07
C ASP A 226 -30.98 -16.28 -44.57
N LEU A 227 -30.30 -17.33 -44.11
CA LEU A 227 -29.86 -17.47 -42.72
C LEU A 227 -28.89 -16.39 -42.34
N LYS A 228 -27.88 -16.10 -43.17
CA LYS A 228 -26.92 -14.98 -42.92
C LYS A 228 -27.64 -13.64 -42.85
N LYS A 229 -28.62 -13.36 -43.70
CA LYS A 229 -29.41 -12.12 -43.65
C LYS A 229 -30.25 -11.99 -42.37
N ALA A 230 -30.69 -13.08 -41.80
CA ALA A 230 -31.43 -13.08 -40.54
C ALA A 230 -30.56 -12.78 -39.33
N MET A 231 -29.23 -13.00 -39.41
CA MET A 231 -28.27 -12.76 -38.35
C MET A 231 -27.86 -11.28 -38.28
N LYS A 232 -28.76 -10.41 -37.79
CA LYS A 232 -28.56 -8.93 -37.77
C LYS A 232 -27.32 -8.42 -37.05
N LYS A 233 -26.80 -9.18 -36.11
CA LYS A 233 -25.67 -8.76 -35.26
C LYS A 233 -24.35 -9.49 -35.55
N THR A 234 -24.38 -10.48 -36.45
CA THR A 234 -23.26 -11.37 -36.74
C THR A 234 -22.98 -11.34 -38.24
N ASN A 235 -21.87 -10.71 -38.63
CA ASN A 235 -21.49 -10.61 -40.03
C ASN A 235 -20.11 -11.17 -40.28
N GLU A 236 -19.90 -11.82 -41.41
CA GLU A 236 -18.57 -12.22 -41.88
C GLU A 236 -17.70 -11.00 -42.18
N LYS A 237 -16.40 -11.18 -42.08
CA LYS A 237 -15.43 -10.17 -42.52
C LYS A 237 -15.61 -9.95 -44.01
N PHE A 238 -15.90 -8.72 -44.40
CA PHE A 238 -15.94 -8.35 -45.80
C PHE A 238 -14.53 -8.52 -46.38
N SER A 239 -14.40 -9.44 -47.38
CA SER A 239 -13.16 -9.62 -48.15
C SER A 239 -13.41 -9.07 -49.54
N LEU A 240 -12.59 -8.11 -49.94
CA LEU A 240 -12.71 -7.50 -51.29
C LEU A 240 -11.97 -8.32 -52.35
N PHE A 241 -11.20 -9.33 -51.91
CA PHE A 241 -10.43 -10.23 -52.77
C PHE A 241 -10.54 -11.68 -52.32
#